data_a28b2a47a686986234be699ce904c13d
#
_entry.id   a28b2a47a686986234be699ce904c13d
#
_cell.length_a   1.000
_cell.length_b   1.000
_cell.length_c   1.000
_cell.angle_alpha   90.00
_cell.angle_beta   90.00
_cell.angle_gamma   90.00
#
_symmetry.space_group_name_H-M   'P 1'
#
loop_
_entity.id
_entity.type
_entity.pdbx_description
1 polymer ?
#
loop_
_entity_poly.entity_id
_entity_poly.type
_entity_poly.pdbx_seq_one_letter_code
_entity_poly.pdbx_strand_id
1 'polypeptide(L)'
;MPVTIPENPRLANDSERRVWEILCSQLADGDLLIAGKRVTDHLKDHEIDFVVAIEGAGILCIEVKGGEVWHNGTEWLQRSRSGHVTTIDPVRQVRQARYALRNFIEADPRWTQARPRWNHVVVLTQSEISQDFALADCPRWMVLDRNEIGALGEKLREVALSQETDLPLLSATAIDQLQTALGGRGLPQRDVVARALENEDAADILNEQQAVILGAVRLLTRVEIRGGAGSGKTFMAVEQARRLAQQGQRVALICYSHGLASYLKRITAGWKRRHQPGYVGEFHSLGIQWGAPVGPDENERTEETSQFFEHDLPAQMLQLAAGLPEGQRFDAIVIDEAQDFADS
;
A
#
# COMPACT_ATOMS: atom_id res chain seq x y z
N MET A 1 3.50 -30.96 11.00
CA MET A 1 3.07 -29.95 9.99
C MET A 1 3.40 -28.57 10.52
N PRO A 2 3.82 -27.63 9.68
CA PRO A 2 4.16 -26.28 10.13
C PRO A 2 2.97 -25.59 10.79
N VAL A 3 3.24 -24.61 11.61
CA VAL A 3 2.21 -23.67 12.09
C VAL A 3 1.79 -22.78 10.92
N THR A 4 0.48 -22.68 10.64
CA THR A 4 -0.03 -21.90 9.50
C THR A 4 -0.86 -20.69 9.95
N ILE A 5 -0.71 -19.56 9.26
CA ILE A 5 -1.48 -18.33 9.50
C ILE A 5 -1.96 -17.74 8.15
N PRO A 6 -3.29 -17.63 7.93
CA PRO A 6 -4.34 -18.31 8.69
C PRO A 6 -4.32 -19.83 8.42
N GLU A 7 -5.03 -20.62 9.22
CA GLU A 7 -5.15 -22.08 8.99
C GLU A 7 -5.71 -22.40 7.59
N ASN A 8 -6.65 -21.60 7.13
CA ASN A 8 -7.29 -21.75 5.80
C ASN A 8 -7.17 -20.41 5.04
N PRO A 9 -6.09 -20.17 4.32
CA PRO A 9 -5.89 -18.92 3.60
C PRO A 9 -6.79 -18.80 2.38
N ARG A 10 -7.21 -17.57 2.08
CA ARG A 10 -7.78 -17.25 0.77
C ARG A 10 -6.63 -16.92 -0.18
N LEU A 11 -6.31 -17.85 -1.06
CA LEU A 11 -5.24 -17.73 -2.04
C LEU A 11 -5.81 -17.16 -3.36
N ALA A 12 -5.06 -16.25 -3.98
CA ALA A 12 -5.54 -15.48 -5.12
C ALA A 12 -5.63 -16.31 -6.41
N ASN A 13 -4.80 -17.35 -6.54
CA ASN A 13 -4.71 -18.15 -7.77
C ASN A 13 -4.22 -19.59 -7.51
N ASP A 14 -4.29 -20.42 -8.58
CA ASP A 14 -3.90 -21.84 -8.51
C ASP A 14 -2.39 -22.03 -8.24
N SER A 15 -1.54 -21.07 -8.65
CA SER A 15 -0.09 -21.15 -8.41
C SER A 15 0.23 -20.99 -6.94
N GLU A 16 -0.40 -20.04 -6.27
CA GLU A 16 -0.27 -19.85 -4.82
C GLU A 16 -0.82 -21.09 -4.07
N ARG A 17 -1.98 -21.63 -4.50
CA ARG A 17 -2.55 -22.83 -3.89
C ARG A 17 -1.57 -23.99 -3.96
N ARG A 18 -0.98 -24.23 -5.12
CA ARG A 18 0.01 -25.30 -5.32
C ARG A 18 1.24 -25.12 -4.41
N VAL A 19 1.77 -23.92 -4.33
CA VAL A 19 2.93 -23.60 -3.47
C VAL A 19 2.56 -23.79 -1.99
N TRP A 20 1.40 -23.33 -1.56
CA TRP A 20 0.89 -23.52 -0.20
C TRP A 20 0.81 -25.00 0.20
N GLU A 21 0.16 -25.82 -0.62
CA GLU A 21 0.00 -27.25 -0.36
C GLU A 21 1.36 -27.97 -0.25
N ILE A 22 2.29 -27.64 -1.13
CA ILE A 22 3.66 -28.18 -1.11
C ILE A 22 4.38 -27.78 0.17
N LEU A 23 4.36 -26.49 0.54
CA LEU A 23 5.00 -26.01 1.76
C LEU A 23 4.39 -26.63 3.01
N CYS A 24 3.08 -26.75 3.08
CA CYS A 24 2.41 -27.45 4.20
C CYS A 24 2.86 -28.90 4.35
N SER A 25 3.22 -29.58 3.25
CA SER A 25 3.68 -30.97 3.27
C SER A 25 5.19 -31.13 3.55
N GLN A 26 5.99 -30.11 3.28
CA GLN A 26 7.47 -30.20 3.31
C GLN A 26 8.11 -29.48 4.49
N LEU A 27 7.43 -28.50 5.09
CA LEU A 27 7.94 -27.78 6.26
C LEU A 27 7.76 -28.61 7.54
N ALA A 28 8.67 -28.44 8.49
CA ALA A 28 8.67 -29.17 9.75
C ALA A 28 7.68 -28.59 10.78
N ASP A 29 7.44 -29.33 11.88
CA ASP A 29 6.50 -28.92 12.93
C ASP A 29 6.90 -27.62 13.66
N GLY A 30 8.18 -27.30 13.71
CA GLY A 30 8.69 -26.04 14.31
C GLY A 30 8.68 -24.85 13.35
N ASP A 31 8.39 -25.06 12.07
CA ASP A 31 8.41 -24.00 11.06
C ASP A 31 7.07 -23.25 11.03
N LEU A 32 7.09 -21.99 10.58
CA LEU A 32 5.92 -21.14 10.44
C LEU A 32 5.69 -20.75 8.98
N LEU A 33 4.46 -20.93 8.50
CA LEU A 33 4.03 -20.55 7.15
C LEU A 33 2.87 -19.55 7.24
N ILE A 34 3.05 -18.37 6.66
CA ILE A 34 2.05 -17.31 6.65
C ILE A 34 1.69 -16.97 5.21
N ALA A 35 0.39 -16.88 4.90
CA ALA A 35 -0.11 -16.51 3.58
C ALA A 35 -0.71 -15.10 3.55
N GLY A 36 -0.57 -14.43 2.40
CA GLY A 36 -1.29 -13.20 2.07
C GLY A 36 -1.05 -12.06 3.04
N LYS A 37 0.22 -11.79 3.39
CA LYS A 37 0.53 -10.73 4.35
C LYS A 37 0.69 -9.38 3.66
N ARG A 38 -0.06 -8.39 4.13
CA ARG A 38 0.12 -6.98 3.74
C ARG A 38 0.88 -6.24 4.81
N VAL A 39 1.87 -5.49 4.39
CA VAL A 39 2.68 -4.62 5.25
C VAL A 39 2.73 -3.24 4.62
N THR A 40 2.25 -2.26 5.36
CA THR A 40 2.30 -0.86 4.94
C THR A 40 3.57 -0.23 5.51
N ASP A 41 4.42 0.29 4.66
CA ASP A 41 5.51 1.18 5.05
C ASP A 41 5.13 2.65 4.83
N HIS A 42 6.09 3.56 4.95
CA HIS A 42 5.85 5.00 4.80
C HIS A 42 5.47 5.43 3.37
N LEU A 43 5.70 4.57 2.37
CA LEU A 43 5.58 4.90 0.95
C LEU A 43 4.40 4.19 0.29
N LYS A 44 4.16 2.91 0.65
CA LYS A 44 3.15 2.09 -0.01
C LYS A 44 2.80 0.82 0.79
N ASP A 45 1.76 0.16 0.34
CA ASP A 45 1.41 -1.18 0.77
C ASP A 45 2.24 -2.20 -0.01
N HIS A 46 2.80 -3.15 0.72
CA HIS A 46 3.49 -4.30 0.17
C HIS A 46 2.66 -5.55 0.45
N GLU A 47 2.42 -6.33 -0.58
CA GLU A 47 1.80 -7.65 -0.47
C GLU A 47 2.90 -8.71 -0.57
N ILE A 48 2.82 -9.72 0.29
CA ILE A 48 3.74 -10.85 0.34
C ILE A 48 2.88 -12.10 0.21
N ASP A 49 3.11 -12.90 -0.82
CA ASP A 49 2.31 -14.09 -1.03
C ASP A 49 2.52 -15.07 0.13
N PHE A 50 3.79 -15.35 0.49
CA PHE A 50 4.11 -16.17 1.65
C PHE A 50 5.30 -15.64 2.44
N VAL A 51 5.21 -15.81 3.77
CA VAL A 51 6.35 -15.68 4.69
C VAL A 51 6.60 -17.05 5.30
N VAL A 52 7.83 -17.54 5.19
CA VAL A 52 8.25 -18.81 5.78
C VAL A 52 9.34 -18.53 6.80
N ALA A 53 9.13 -18.99 8.03
CA ALA A 53 10.15 -18.95 9.07
C ALA A 53 10.57 -20.38 9.39
N ILE A 54 11.85 -20.69 9.15
CA ILE A 54 12.42 -22.04 9.26
C ILE A 54 13.31 -22.08 10.49
N GLU A 55 12.96 -22.91 11.46
CA GLU A 55 13.76 -23.11 12.67
C GLU A 55 15.18 -23.57 12.35
N GLY A 56 16.16 -22.98 13.01
CA GLY A 56 17.57 -23.26 12.76
C GLY A 56 18.08 -22.76 11.41
N ALA A 57 17.32 -21.90 10.71
CA ALA A 57 17.73 -21.31 9.43
C ALA A 57 17.45 -19.80 9.40
N GLY A 58 16.27 -19.36 8.95
CA GLY A 58 15.97 -17.94 8.81
C GLY A 58 14.53 -17.67 8.37
N ILE A 59 14.24 -16.43 7.99
CA ILE A 59 12.95 -15.96 7.52
C ILE A 59 13.04 -15.63 6.03
N LEU A 60 12.09 -16.13 5.24
CA LEU A 60 12.01 -15.88 3.80
C LEU A 60 10.69 -15.23 3.43
N CYS A 61 10.75 -14.21 2.60
CA CYS A 61 9.57 -13.68 1.90
C CYS A 61 9.53 -14.30 0.50
N ILE A 62 8.38 -14.77 0.09
CA ILE A 62 8.18 -15.48 -1.17
C ILE A 62 7.16 -14.72 -2.02
N GLU A 63 7.51 -14.50 -3.26
CA GLU A 63 6.63 -14.03 -4.32
C GLU A 63 6.39 -15.19 -5.30
N VAL A 64 5.14 -15.49 -5.58
CA VAL A 64 4.76 -16.58 -6.49
C VAL A 64 4.28 -16.02 -7.82
N LYS A 65 4.85 -16.49 -8.89
CA LYS A 65 4.41 -16.15 -10.24
C LYS A 65 3.92 -17.39 -10.99
N GLY A 66 2.69 -17.30 -11.44
CA GLY A 66 2.09 -18.29 -12.35
C GLY A 66 2.23 -17.87 -13.81
N GLY A 67 1.86 -18.76 -14.73
CA GLY A 67 1.98 -18.52 -16.16
C GLY A 67 3.41 -18.64 -16.67
N GLU A 68 3.59 -18.24 -17.90
CA GLU A 68 4.93 -18.23 -18.54
C GLU A 68 5.65 -16.93 -18.15
N VAL A 69 6.75 -17.07 -17.42
CA VAL A 69 7.59 -15.96 -16.97
C VAL A 69 9.00 -16.14 -17.52
N TRP A 70 9.60 -15.08 -18.09
CA TRP A 70 10.95 -15.09 -18.60
C TRP A 70 11.59 -13.71 -18.45
N HIS A 71 12.91 -13.66 -18.60
CA HIS A 71 13.69 -12.43 -18.66
C HIS A 71 14.26 -12.24 -20.04
N ASN A 72 14.04 -11.07 -20.67
CA ASN A 72 14.48 -10.80 -22.05
C ASN A 72 15.89 -10.17 -22.14
N GLY A 73 16.61 -10.11 -21.02
CA GLY A 73 17.92 -9.44 -20.90
C GLY A 73 17.80 -8.04 -20.27
N THR A 74 16.63 -7.41 -20.31
CA THR A 74 16.40 -6.06 -19.78
C THR A 74 15.34 -6.07 -18.66
N GLU A 75 14.27 -6.85 -18.83
CA GLU A 75 13.12 -6.85 -17.93
C GLU A 75 12.48 -8.23 -17.82
N TRP A 76 11.77 -8.45 -16.71
CA TRP A 76 10.93 -9.63 -16.53
C TRP A 76 9.60 -9.45 -17.24
N LEU A 77 9.19 -10.49 -17.95
CA LEU A 77 7.93 -10.55 -18.69
C LEU A 77 7.10 -11.72 -18.22
N GLN A 78 5.78 -11.51 -18.18
CA GLN A 78 4.82 -12.55 -17.83
C GLN A 78 3.72 -12.61 -18.90
N ARG A 79 3.43 -13.83 -19.38
CA ARG A 79 2.31 -14.09 -20.28
C ARG A 79 1.15 -14.68 -19.48
N SER A 80 0.01 -14.01 -19.55
CA SER A 80 -1.23 -14.52 -18.97
C SER A 80 -1.82 -15.68 -19.78
N ARG A 81 -2.78 -16.41 -19.21
CA ARG A 81 -3.53 -17.45 -19.93
C ARG A 81 -4.27 -16.92 -21.16
N SER A 82 -4.62 -15.65 -21.19
CA SER A 82 -5.25 -14.99 -22.35
C SER A 82 -4.25 -14.57 -23.43
N GLY A 83 -2.96 -14.84 -23.26
CA GLY A 83 -1.90 -14.50 -24.20
C GLY A 83 -1.33 -13.07 -24.05
N HIS A 84 -1.90 -12.26 -23.16
CA HIS A 84 -1.40 -10.90 -22.92
C HIS A 84 -0.04 -10.93 -22.20
N VAL A 85 0.94 -10.17 -22.70
CA VAL A 85 2.28 -10.06 -22.10
C VAL A 85 2.38 -8.74 -21.34
N THR A 86 2.82 -8.82 -20.09
CA THR A 86 3.04 -7.67 -19.22
C THR A 86 4.46 -7.67 -18.66
N THR A 87 5.03 -6.49 -18.50
CA THR A 87 6.27 -6.31 -17.75
C THR A 87 5.99 -6.42 -16.27
N ILE A 88 6.81 -7.19 -15.56
CA ILE A 88 6.74 -7.39 -14.12
C ILE A 88 8.11 -7.16 -13.49
N ASP A 89 8.16 -6.96 -12.19
CA ASP A 89 9.43 -6.91 -11.43
C ASP A 89 9.27 -7.68 -10.10
N PRO A 90 9.21 -9.01 -10.16
CA PRO A 90 8.92 -9.83 -8.99
C PRO A 90 10.05 -9.78 -7.96
N VAL A 91 11.30 -9.64 -8.41
CA VAL A 91 12.48 -9.57 -7.53
C VAL A 91 12.45 -8.28 -6.70
N ARG A 92 12.20 -7.16 -7.34
CA ARG A 92 12.05 -5.87 -6.66
C ARG A 92 10.85 -5.88 -5.71
N GLN A 93 9.74 -6.46 -6.14
CA GLN A 93 8.51 -6.57 -5.35
C GLN A 93 8.79 -7.30 -4.03
N VAL A 94 9.30 -8.52 -4.08
CA VAL A 94 9.56 -9.33 -2.87
C VAL A 94 10.70 -8.74 -2.02
N ARG A 95 11.71 -8.13 -2.63
CA ARG A 95 12.79 -7.47 -1.92
C ARG A 95 12.28 -6.30 -1.07
N GLN A 96 11.46 -5.43 -1.65
CA GLN A 96 10.86 -4.30 -0.94
C GLN A 96 9.92 -4.78 0.17
N ALA A 97 9.08 -5.78 -0.11
CA ALA A 97 8.18 -6.37 0.86
C ALA A 97 8.94 -7.00 2.05
N ARG A 98 10.07 -7.68 1.80
CA ARG A 98 10.96 -8.19 2.85
C ARG A 98 11.51 -7.07 3.74
N TYR A 99 11.94 -5.95 3.16
CA TYR A 99 12.44 -4.82 3.96
C TYR A 99 11.34 -4.19 4.82
N ALA A 100 10.15 -4.00 4.26
CA ALA A 100 9.01 -3.48 4.99
C ALA A 100 8.61 -4.41 6.16
N LEU A 101 8.51 -5.72 5.90
CA LEU A 101 8.19 -6.70 6.93
C LEU A 101 9.24 -6.75 8.03
N ARG A 102 10.52 -6.79 7.66
CA ARG A 102 11.61 -6.78 8.63
C ARG A 102 11.54 -5.55 9.53
N ASN A 103 11.40 -4.36 8.96
CA ASN A 103 11.30 -3.13 9.73
C ASN A 103 10.07 -3.13 10.66
N PHE A 104 8.94 -3.67 10.19
CA PHE A 104 7.75 -3.83 11.00
C PHE A 104 7.99 -4.74 12.22
N ILE A 105 8.65 -5.88 12.02
CA ILE A 105 8.94 -6.83 13.11
C ILE A 105 9.99 -6.27 14.07
N GLU A 106 11.10 -5.73 13.56
CA GLU A 106 12.19 -5.18 14.38
C GLU A 106 11.74 -3.94 15.18
N ALA A 107 10.71 -3.23 14.74
CA ALA A 107 10.11 -2.10 15.45
C ALA A 107 9.06 -2.51 16.49
N ASP A 108 8.64 -3.78 16.52
CA ASP A 108 7.68 -4.26 17.53
C ASP A 108 8.37 -4.41 18.89
N PRO A 109 7.89 -3.74 19.97
CA PRO A 109 8.50 -3.84 21.30
C PRO A 109 8.56 -5.26 21.88
N ARG A 110 7.76 -6.19 21.33
CA ARG A 110 7.76 -7.60 21.72
C ARG A 110 8.85 -8.41 21.04
N TRP A 111 9.45 -7.86 19.98
CA TRP A 111 10.59 -8.47 19.32
C TRP A 111 11.85 -8.23 20.14
N THR A 112 12.29 -9.23 20.89
CA THR A 112 13.44 -9.14 21.79
C THR A 112 14.65 -9.89 21.28
N GLN A 113 14.55 -10.50 20.10
CA GLN A 113 15.60 -11.32 19.50
C GLN A 113 16.60 -10.45 18.75
N ALA A 114 17.85 -10.93 18.66
CA ALA A 114 18.81 -10.39 17.72
C ALA A 114 18.27 -10.59 16.29
N ARG A 115 18.70 -9.72 15.37
CA ARG A 115 18.30 -9.80 13.96
C ARG A 115 18.65 -11.17 13.38
N PRO A 116 17.66 -11.98 12.95
CA PRO A 116 17.93 -13.25 12.29
C PRO A 116 18.29 -13.04 10.80
N ARG A 117 18.56 -14.14 10.11
CA ARG A 117 18.74 -14.13 8.67
C ARG A 117 17.42 -13.88 7.95
N TRP A 118 17.41 -12.91 7.04
CA TRP A 118 16.25 -12.54 6.22
C TRP A 118 16.59 -12.71 4.74
N ASN A 119 15.84 -13.54 4.05
CA ASN A 119 16.00 -13.78 2.62
C ASN A 119 14.68 -13.54 1.87
N HIS A 120 14.74 -13.57 0.56
CA HIS A 120 13.59 -13.48 -0.32
C HIS A 120 13.83 -14.29 -1.58
N VAL A 121 12.77 -14.87 -2.11
CA VAL A 121 12.81 -15.66 -3.34
C VAL A 121 11.57 -15.40 -4.19
N VAL A 122 11.73 -15.63 -5.48
CA VAL A 122 10.62 -15.70 -6.44
C VAL A 122 10.41 -17.17 -6.81
N VAL A 123 9.19 -17.65 -6.75
CA VAL A 123 8.81 -19.01 -7.13
C VAL A 123 8.04 -18.97 -8.45
N LEU A 124 8.61 -19.57 -9.51
CA LEU A 124 8.00 -19.66 -10.83
C LEU A 124 7.37 -21.04 -10.99
N THR A 125 6.04 -21.12 -10.89
CA THR A 125 5.34 -22.40 -10.83
C THR A 125 5.27 -23.14 -12.17
N GLN A 126 5.46 -22.46 -13.30
CA GLN A 126 5.28 -23.01 -14.64
C GLN A 126 6.49 -22.78 -15.57
N SER A 127 7.37 -21.86 -15.21
CA SER A 127 8.54 -21.51 -16.03
C SER A 127 9.80 -22.18 -15.51
N GLU A 128 10.75 -22.38 -16.41
CA GLU A 128 12.10 -22.86 -16.14
C GLU A 128 13.10 -21.75 -16.41
N ILE A 129 14.11 -21.65 -15.57
CA ILE A 129 15.20 -20.68 -15.70
C ILE A 129 16.52 -21.42 -15.86
N SER A 130 17.34 -21.00 -16.82
CA SER A 130 18.66 -21.59 -17.04
C SER A 130 19.50 -21.60 -15.76
N GLN A 131 20.31 -22.64 -15.59
CA GLN A 131 21.26 -22.72 -14.48
C GLN A 131 22.32 -21.62 -14.54
N ASP A 132 22.64 -21.14 -15.75
CA ASP A 132 23.60 -20.06 -15.99
C ASP A 132 22.97 -18.66 -15.82
N PHE A 133 21.68 -18.58 -15.45
CA PHE A 133 21.02 -17.31 -15.23
C PHE A 133 21.65 -16.56 -14.06
N ALA A 134 22.08 -15.34 -14.32
CA ALA A 134 22.56 -14.42 -13.29
C ALA A 134 22.37 -12.98 -13.73
N LEU A 135 21.71 -12.21 -12.89
CA LEU A 135 21.66 -10.75 -12.98
C LEU A 135 22.35 -10.15 -11.76
N ALA A 136 22.85 -8.94 -11.88
CA ALA A 136 23.53 -8.24 -10.79
C ALA A 136 22.67 -8.11 -9.51
N ASP A 137 21.36 -8.00 -9.67
CA ASP A 137 20.38 -7.84 -8.58
C ASP A 137 19.50 -9.09 -8.37
N CYS A 138 19.68 -10.13 -9.17
CA CYS A 138 18.94 -11.39 -9.10
C CYS A 138 19.86 -12.59 -9.45
N PRO A 139 20.67 -13.06 -8.51
CA PRO A 139 21.43 -14.30 -8.69
C PRO A 139 20.48 -15.50 -8.79
N ARG A 140 20.93 -16.59 -9.42
CA ARG A 140 20.13 -17.79 -9.72
C ARG A 140 19.38 -18.35 -8.50
N TRP A 141 20.01 -18.35 -7.34
CA TRP A 141 19.42 -18.88 -6.11
C TRP A 141 18.18 -18.11 -5.62
N MET A 142 17.96 -16.88 -6.08
CA MET A 142 16.75 -16.09 -5.74
C MET A 142 15.50 -16.54 -6.50
N VAL A 143 15.65 -17.33 -7.56
CA VAL A 143 14.52 -17.77 -8.40
C VAL A 143 14.45 -19.30 -8.33
N LEU A 144 13.40 -19.80 -7.72
CA LEU A 144 13.07 -21.21 -7.68
C LEU A 144 12.07 -21.52 -8.79
N ASP A 145 12.46 -22.35 -9.72
CA ASP A 145 11.68 -22.62 -10.92
C ASP A 145 10.82 -23.91 -10.81
N ARG A 146 10.09 -24.24 -11.88
CA ARG A 146 9.19 -25.40 -11.90
C ARG A 146 9.85 -26.74 -11.55
N ASN A 147 11.17 -26.86 -11.82
CA ASN A 147 11.92 -28.11 -11.58
C ASN A 147 12.29 -28.24 -10.09
N GLU A 148 12.31 -27.14 -9.34
CA GLU A 148 12.71 -27.11 -7.93
C GLU A 148 11.51 -27.16 -6.97
N ILE A 149 10.28 -26.97 -7.49
CA ILE A 149 9.06 -26.95 -6.67
C ILE A 149 8.86 -28.25 -5.89
N GLY A 150 9.25 -29.39 -6.48
CA GLY A 150 9.13 -30.69 -5.82
C GLY A 150 9.93 -30.83 -4.52
N ALA A 151 10.96 -30.02 -4.32
CA ALA A 151 11.80 -29.96 -3.13
C ALA A 151 11.82 -28.53 -2.51
N LEU A 152 10.70 -27.81 -2.60
CA LEU A 152 10.63 -26.39 -2.29
C LEU A 152 11.06 -26.08 -0.84
N GLY A 153 10.60 -26.88 0.14
CA GLY A 153 10.99 -26.69 1.56
C GLY A 153 12.47 -26.84 1.81
N GLU A 154 13.11 -27.84 1.16
CA GLU A 154 14.57 -28.03 1.22
C GLU A 154 15.32 -26.86 0.56
N LYS A 155 14.88 -26.42 -0.62
CA LYS A 155 15.45 -25.28 -1.32
C LYS A 155 15.34 -23.98 -0.54
N LEU A 156 14.23 -23.73 0.11
CA LEU A 156 14.08 -22.56 0.99
C LEU A 156 15.05 -22.61 2.17
N ARG A 157 15.26 -23.79 2.76
CA ARG A 157 16.25 -23.98 3.84
C ARG A 157 17.68 -23.72 3.34
N GLU A 158 18.03 -24.24 2.16
CA GLU A 158 19.32 -23.97 1.52
C GLU A 158 19.52 -22.46 1.32
N VAL A 159 18.52 -21.76 0.76
CA VAL A 159 18.57 -20.31 0.57
C VAL A 159 18.71 -19.56 1.90
N ALA A 160 18.00 -19.97 2.94
CA ALA A 160 18.10 -19.33 4.25
C ALA A 160 19.50 -19.47 4.88
N LEU A 161 20.20 -20.57 4.56
CA LEU A 161 21.53 -20.88 5.10
C LEU A 161 22.67 -20.42 4.19
N SER A 162 22.43 -20.15 2.89
CA SER A 162 23.46 -19.91 1.87
C SER A 162 24.26 -18.61 2.07
N GLN A 163 23.74 -17.65 2.83
CA GLN A 163 24.47 -16.42 3.10
C GLN A 163 25.49 -16.65 4.22
N GLU A 164 26.76 -16.48 3.90
CA GLU A 164 27.82 -16.36 4.89
C GLU A 164 27.58 -15.06 5.69
N THR A 165 27.14 -15.18 6.92
CA THR A 165 26.87 -14.05 7.79
C THR A 165 27.01 -14.47 9.25
N ASP A 166 27.48 -13.56 10.08
CA ASP A 166 27.54 -13.73 11.53
C ASP A 166 26.15 -13.60 12.20
N LEU A 167 25.08 -13.38 11.41
CA LEU A 167 23.75 -13.28 11.95
C LEU A 167 23.26 -14.62 12.51
N PRO A 168 22.59 -14.61 13.67
CA PRO A 168 22.14 -15.82 14.32
C PRO A 168 21.11 -16.57 13.48
N LEU A 169 21.08 -17.88 13.64
CA LEU A 169 20.02 -18.72 13.13
C LEU A 169 18.70 -18.42 13.85
N LEU A 170 17.60 -18.65 13.18
CA LEU A 170 16.27 -18.39 13.74
C LEU A 170 15.96 -19.40 14.86
N SER A 171 15.64 -18.92 16.05
CA SER A 171 15.27 -19.75 17.19
C SER A 171 13.75 -20.00 17.23
N ALA A 172 13.33 -21.06 17.92
CA ALA A 172 11.92 -21.32 18.18
C ALA A 172 11.23 -20.13 18.89
N THR A 173 11.90 -19.50 19.84
CA THR A 173 11.38 -18.29 20.53
C THR A 173 11.16 -17.13 19.55
N ALA A 174 12.04 -16.97 18.56
CA ALA A 174 11.86 -15.95 17.52
C ALA A 174 10.65 -16.26 16.63
N ILE A 175 10.40 -17.53 16.32
CA ILE A 175 9.20 -17.97 15.58
C ILE A 175 7.93 -17.68 16.38
N ASP A 176 7.88 -17.94 17.66
CA ASP A 176 6.73 -17.63 18.53
C ASP A 176 6.45 -16.12 18.58
N GLN A 177 7.49 -15.31 18.68
CA GLN A 177 7.35 -13.85 18.62
C GLN A 177 6.86 -13.39 17.25
N LEU A 178 7.36 -13.96 16.16
CA LEU A 178 6.92 -13.69 14.81
C LEU A 178 5.45 -14.07 14.62
N GLN A 179 5.04 -15.25 15.09
CA GLN A 179 3.66 -15.72 15.08
C GLN A 179 2.75 -14.74 15.83
N THR A 180 3.16 -14.29 17.00
CA THR A 180 2.42 -13.32 17.81
C THR A 180 2.30 -11.97 17.10
N ALA A 181 3.38 -11.47 16.52
CA ALA A 181 3.41 -10.19 15.81
C ALA A 181 2.56 -10.20 14.53
N LEU A 182 2.54 -11.32 13.80
CA LEU A 182 1.84 -11.43 12.51
C LEU A 182 0.46 -12.11 12.59
N GLY A 183 0.21 -12.85 13.65
CA GLY A 183 -1.07 -13.57 13.85
C GLY A 183 -2.27 -12.69 14.18
N GLY A 184 -2.08 -11.41 14.37
CA GLY A 184 -3.17 -10.45 14.56
C GLY A 184 -3.89 -10.53 15.91
N ARG A 185 -3.43 -11.35 16.84
CA ARG A 185 -4.01 -11.45 18.20
C ARG A 185 -3.39 -10.38 19.10
N GLY A 186 -4.20 -9.41 19.53
CA GLY A 186 -3.83 -8.46 20.60
C GLY A 186 -2.79 -7.43 20.23
N LEU A 187 -2.62 -7.11 18.93
CA LEU A 187 -1.81 -5.97 18.52
C LEU A 187 -2.45 -4.71 19.09
N PRO A 188 -1.76 -3.94 19.97
CA PRO A 188 -2.21 -2.60 20.27
C PRO A 188 -2.33 -1.86 18.92
N GLN A 189 -3.46 -1.21 18.70
CA GLN A 189 -3.57 -0.29 17.57
C GLN A 189 -2.42 0.71 17.73
N ARG A 190 -1.49 0.70 16.79
CA ARG A 190 -0.39 1.68 16.80
C ARG A 190 -1.04 3.05 16.79
N ASP A 191 -0.64 3.88 17.74
CA ASP A 191 -1.13 5.24 17.86
C ASP A 191 -0.88 5.98 16.54
N VAL A 192 -1.99 6.32 15.86
CA VAL A 192 -1.97 7.00 14.56
C VAL A 192 -1.22 8.33 14.65
N VAL A 193 -1.14 8.93 15.86
CA VAL A 193 -0.43 10.18 16.12
C VAL A 193 1.09 9.99 16.10
N ALA A 194 1.62 8.88 16.64
CA ALA A 194 3.06 8.60 16.56
C ALA A 194 3.52 8.35 15.11
N ARG A 195 2.65 7.72 14.31
CA ARG A 195 2.90 7.52 12.87
C ARG A 195 2.86 8.82 12.06
N ALA A 196 2.06 9.79 12.48
CA ALA A 196 2.01 11.10 11.83
C ALA A 196 3.29 11.91 12.08
N LEU A 197 3.93 11.74 13.23
CA LEU A 197 5.19 12.42 13.58
C LEU A 197 6.41 11.81 12.87
N GLU A 198 6.43 10.46 12.70
CA GLU A 198 7.48 9.79 11.89
C GLU A 198 7.33 10.06 10.39
N ASN A 199 6.12 10.38 9.93
CA ASN A 199 5.86 10.75 8.53
C ASN A 199 6.30 12.19 8.19
N GLU A 200 6.55 13.05 9.17
CA GLU A 200 7.10 14.39 8.89
C GLU A 200 8.52 14.33 8.31
N ASP A 201 9.37 13.41 8.78
CA ASP A 201 10.74 13.25 8.25
C ASP A 201 10.76 12.57 6.86
N ALA A 202 9.84 11.62 6.59
CA ALA A 202 9.72 11.01 5.27
C ALA A 202 9.02 11.92 4.24
N ALA A 203 8.13 12.78 4.70
CA ALA A 203 7.50 13.82 3.89
C ALA A 203 8.50 14.84 3.36
N ASP A 204 9.58 15.13 4.09
CA ASP A 204 10.59 16.09 3.66
C ASP A 204 11.38 15.61 2.43
N ILE A 205 11.62 14.32 2.28
CA ILE A 205 12.28 13.73 1.10
C ILE A 205 11.35 13.66 -0.12
N LEU A 206 10.06 13.38 0.11
CA LEU A 206 9.05 13.40 -0.96
C LEU A 206 8.72 14.85 -1.39
N ASN A 207 8.89 15.79 -0.47
CA ASN A 207 8.63 17.22 -0.66
C ASN A 207 9.51 17.86 -1.73
N GLU A 208 10.77 17.45 -1.93
CA GLU A 208 11.62 18.09 -2.94
C GLU A 208 11.12 17.83 -4.37
N GLN A 209 10.70 16.62 -4.69
CA GLN A 209 10.20 16.29 -6.04
C GLN A 209 8.79 16.85 -6.27
N GLN A 210 7.93 16.81 -5.26
CA GLN A 210 6.57 17.35 -5.36
C GLN A 210 6.55 18.88 -5.21
N ALA A 211 7.49 19.47 -4.48
CA ALA A 211 7.69 20.91 -4.42
C ALA A 211 8.00 21.51 -5.79
N VAL A 212 8.72 20.79 -6.65
CA VAL A 212 8.97 21.18 -8.05
C VAL A 212 7.67 21.22 -8.84
N ILE A 213 6.82 20.20 -8.72
CA ILE A 213 5.51 20.15 -9.41
C ILE A 213 4.61 21.29 -8.93
N LEU A 214 4.45 21.44 -7.62
CA LEU A 214 3.65 22.51 -7.03
C LEU A 214 4.24 23.91 -7.29
N GLY A 215 5.55 24.01 -7.45
CA GLY A 215 6.22 25.23 -7.89
C GLY A 215 5.92 25.60 -9.34
N ALA A 216 5.94 24.63 -10.23
CA ALA A 216 5.65 24.80 -11.65
C ALA A 216 4.20 25.23 -11.92
N VAL A 217 3.24 24.74 -11.13
CA VAL A 217 1.81 25.06 -11.29
C VAL A 217 1.36 26.32 -10.54
N ARG A 218 2.27 26.99 -9.81
CA ARG A 218 1.95 28.13 -8.93
C ARG A 218 1.26 29.30 -9.64
N LEU A 219 1.54 29.50 -10.92
CA LEU A 219 1.01 30.60 -11.73
C LEU A 219 -0.27 30.21 -12.50
N LEU A 220 -0.69 28.95 -12.43
CA LEU A 220 -1.85 28.47 -13.14
C LEU A 220 -3.11 28.58 -12.26
N THR A 221 -4.17 29.14 -12.83
CA THR A 221 -5.46 29.28 -12.12
C THR A 221 -6.26 27.99 -12.04
N ARG A 222 -5.99 27.06 -12.93
CA ARG A 222 -6.61 25.71 -12.94
C ARG A 222 -5.54 24.69 -13.26
N VAL A 223 -5.47 23.64 -12.43
CA VAL A 223 -4.49 22.56 -12.56
C VAL A 223 -5.18 21.24 -12.27
N GLU A 224 -4.97 20.28 -13.15
CA GLU A 224 -5.35 18.91 -12.94
C GLU A 224 -4.08 18.06 -12.86
N ILE A 225 -3.96 17.26 -11.78
CA ILE A 225 -2.85 16.34 -11.59
C ILE A 225 -3.39 14.90 -11.70
N ARG A 226 -2.95 14.19 -12.74
CA ARG A 226 -3.31 12.80 -12.97
C ARG A 226 -2.15 11.89 -12.58
N GLY A 227 -2.48 10.74 -12.01
CA GLY A 227 -1.49 9.73 -11.64
C GLY A 227 -2.14 8.45 -11.14
N GLY A 228 -1.40 7.35 -11.19
CA GLY A 228 -1.86 6.04 -10.70
C GLY A 228 -2.11 6.01 -9.19
N ALA A 229 -2.67 4.89 -8.70
CA ALA A 229 -2.82 4.66 -7.27
C ALA A 229 -1.46 4.73 -6.56
N GLY A 230 -1.41 5.36 -5.39
CA GLY A 230 -0.16 5.51 -4.62
C GLY A 230 0.82 6.58 -5.14
N SER A 231 0.47 7.38 -6.15
CA SER A 231 1.33 8.45 -6.69
C SER A 231 1.43 9.71 -5.81
N GLY A 232 0.77 9.74 -4.65
CA GLY A 232 0.80 10.87 -3.71
C GLY A 232 -0.14 12.03 -4.04
N LYS A 233 -1.19 11.80 -4.85
CA LYS A 233 -2.18 12.85 -5.20
C LYS A 233 -2.81 13.49 -3.97
N THR A 234 -3.29 12.69 -3.02
CA THR A 234 -3.86 13.16 -1.76
C THR A 234 -2.87 14.02 -0.96
N PHE A 235 -1.60 13.62 -0.91
CA PHE A 235 -0.57 14.41 -0.26
C PHE A 235 -0.38 15.76 -0.96
N MET A 236 -0.33 15.77 -2.29
CA MET A 236 -0.22 17.03 -3.07
C MET A 236 -1.43 17.93 -2.87
N ALA A 237 -2.64 17.36 -2.79
CA ALA A 237 -3.86 18.11 -2.50
C ALA A 237 -3.78 18.79 -1.11
N VAL A 238 -3.39 18.03 -0.09
CA VAL A 238 -3.21 18.52 1.28
C VAL A 238 -2.15 19.61 1.35
N GLU A 239 -0.98 19.39 0.75
CA GLU A 239 0.12 20.37 0.75
C GLU A 239 -0.23 21.63 -0.03
N GLN A 240 -0.94 21.50 -1.16
CA GLN A 240 -1.43 22.67 -1.90
C GLN A 240 -2.44 23.46 -1.08
N ALA A 241 -3.40 22.79 -0.42
CA ALA A 241 -4.35 23.46 0.46
C ALA A 241 -3.64 24.20 1.61
N ARG A 242 -2.60 23.59 2.20
CA ARG A 242 -1.78 24.20 3.25
C ARG A 242 -1.06 25.46 2.75
N ARG A 243 -0.42 25.39 1.58
CA ARG A 243 0.32 26.53 0.97
C ARG A 243 -0.60 27.71 0.67
N LEU A 244 -1.75 27.44 0.08
CA LEU A 244 -2.74 28.47 -0.23
C LEU A 244 -3.28 29.13 1.05
N ALA A 245 -3.59 28.33 2.09
CA ALA A 245 -4.01 28.86 3.39
C ALA A 245 -2.90 29.66 4.09
N GLN A 246 -1.63 29.26 3.97
CA GLN A 246 -0.48 30.02 4.48
C GLN A 246 -0.31 31.37 3.78
N GLN A 247 -0.74 31.49 2.53
CA GLN A 247 -0.77 32.74 1.77
C GLN A 247 -1.96 33.63 2.14
N GLY A 248 -2.78 33.22 3.11
CA GLY A 248 -3.94 33.94 3.58
C GLY A 248 -5.20 33.71 2.76
N GLN A 249 -5.20 32.77 1.83
CA GLN A 249 -6.37 32.44 1.03
C GLN A 249 -7.37 31.60 1.84
N ARG A 250 -8.63 31.85 1.62
CA ARG A 250 -9.70 31.00 2.13
C ARG A 250 -9.89 29.80 1.21
N VAL A 251 -9.40 28.64 1.63
CA VAL A 251 -9.33 27.42 0.84
C VAL A 251 -10.46 26.48 1.22
N ALA A 252 -11.11 25.84 0.22
CA ALA A 252 -11.91 24.65 0.42
C ALA A 252 -11.11 23.42 -0.03
N LEU A 253 -10.89 22.47 0.87
CA LEU A 253 -10.32 21.15 0.57
C LEU A 253 -11.46 20.13 0.57
N ILE A 254 -11.80 19.63 -0.61
CA ILE A 254 -13.01 18.87 -0.87
C ILE A 254 -12.67 17.49 -1.38
N CYS A 255 -13.47 16.50 -1.00
CA CYS A 255 -13.48 15.16 -1.60
C CYS A 255 -14.92 14.64 -1.66
N TYR A 256 -15.11 13.49 -2.30
CA TYR A 256 -16.42 12.85 -2.38
C TYR A 256 -16.66 11.85 -1.23
N SER A 257 -15.64 11.11 -0.82
CA SER A 257 -15.72 10.01 0.12
C SER A 257 -15.73 10.46 1.59
N HIS A 258 -16.69 9.92 2.38
CA HIS A 258 -16.79 10.16 3.83
C HIS A 258 -15.53 9.75 4.60
N GLY A 259 -14.93 8.61 4.25
CA GLY A 259 -13.69 8.13 4.87
C GLY A 259 -12.52 9.08 4.62
N LEU A 260 -12.38 9.56 3.37
CA LEU A 260 -11.34 10.51 2.99
C LEU A 260 -11.56 11.87 3.65
N ALA A 261 -12.82 12.36 3.72
CA ALA A 261 -13.14 13.60 4.41
C ALA A 261 -12.76 13.57 5.90
N SER A 262 -13.02 12.45 6.57
CA SER A 262 -12.65 12.23 7.97
C SER A 262 -11.13 12.20 8.15
N TYR A 263 -10.39 11.60 7.23
CA TYR A 263 -8.93 11.61 7.21
C TYR A 263 -8.38 13.03 7.00
N LEU A 264 -8.87 13.77 5.99
CA LEU A 264 -8.44 15.15 5.69
C LEU A 264 -8.72 16.10 6.86
N LYS A 265 -9.89 15.99 7.49
CA LYS A 265 -10.24 16.78 8.71
C LYS A 265 -9.24 16.52 9.83
N ARG A 266 -8.84 15.28 10.05
CA ARG A 266 -7.93 14.90 11.12
C ARG A 266 -6.52 15.46 10.92
N ILE A 267 -5.95 15.36 9.71
CA ILE A 267 -4.61 15.90 9.43
C ILE A 267 -4.59 17.43 9.47
N THR A 268 -5.62 18.10 8.96
CA THR A 268 -5.68 19.56 8.94
C THR A 268 -5.95 20.16 10.32
N ALA A 269 -6.61 19.44 11.21
CA ALA A 269 -6.90 19.88 12.58
C ALA A 269 -5.63 20.16 13.42
N GLY A 270 -4.53 19.44 13.14
CA GLY A 270 -3.24 19.65 13.80
C GLY A 270 -2.49 20.91 13.35
N TRP A 271 -2.94 21.59 12.30
CA TRP A 271 -2.25 22.77 11.80
C TRP A 271 -2.54 24.03 12.64
N LYS A 272 -1.60 24.98 12.60
CA LYS A 272 -1.85 26.31 13.21
C LYS A 272 -3.11 26.92 12.57
N ARG A 273 -4.00 27.48 13.38
CA ARG A 273 -5.33 27.98 12.95
C ARG A 273 -5.29 28.88 11.70
N ARG A 274 -4.24 29.70 11.55
CA ARG A 274 -4.05 30.57 10.38
C ARG A 274 -3.64 29.82 9.09
N HIS A 275 -3.31 28.54 9.19
CA HIS A 275 -2.90 27.68 8.07
C HIS A 275 -3.95 26.62 7.76
N GLN A 276 -5.06 26.62 8.50
CA GLN A 276 -6.14 25.68 8.26
C GLN A 276 -6.99 26.16 7.08
N PRO A 277 -7.44 25.28 6.20
CA PRO A 277 -8.42 25.61 5.17
C PRO A 277 -9.72 26.12 5.81
N GLY A 278 -10.41 26.99 5.10
CA GLY A 278 -11.72 27.51 5.53
C GLY A 278 -12.82 26.44 5.55
N TYR A 279 -12.64 25.40 4.75
CA TYR A 279 -13.49 24.20 4.74
C TYR A 279 -12.64 22.96 4.42
N VAL A 280 -12.96 21.85 5.09
CA VAL A 280 -12.42 20.53 4.79
C VAL A 280 -13.54 19.52 4.93
N GLY A 281 -13.85 18.79 3.88
CA GLY A 281 -14.91 17.79 3.94
C GLY A 281 -15.46 17.36 2.60
N GLU A 282 -16.62 16.75 2.66
CA GLU A 282 -17.34 16.26 1.49
C GLU A 282 -18.02 17.39 0.73
N PHE A 283 -18.12 17.23 -0.58
CA PHE A 283 -18.85 18.16 -1.45
C PHE A 283 -20.31 18.31 -1.01
N HIS A 284 -21.00 17.22 -0.71
CA HIS A 284 -22.39 17.23 -0.27
C HIS A 284 -22.58 17.99 1.04
N SER A 285 -21.71 17.76 2.01
CA SER A 285 -21.72 18.45 3.30
C SER A 285 -21.50 19.95 3.15
N LEU A 286 -20.69 20.39 2.18
CA LEU A 286 -20.53 21.81 1.84
C LEU A 286 -21.83 22.40 1.31
N GLY A 287 -22.53 21.66 0.44
CA GLY A 287 -23.83 22.06 -0.08
C GLY A 287 -24.87 22.28 1.03
N ILE A 288 -24.96 21.34 1.95
CA ILE A 288 -25.87 21.45 3.13
C ILE A 288 -25.50 22.68 3.98
N GLN A 289 -24.19 22.95 4.18
CA GLN A 289 -23.73 24.12 4.92
C GLN A 289 -24.13 25.43 4.23
N TRP A 290 -24.25 25.45 2.90
CA TRP A 290 -24.72 26.59 2.13
C TRP A 290 -26.24 26.71 2.08
N GLY A 291 -26.98 25.70 2.59
CA GLY A 291 -28.43 25.66 2.63
C GLY A 291 -29.07 24.75 1.58
N ALA A 292 -28.32 23.90 0.92
CA ALA A 292 -28.91 22.87 0.08
C ALA A 292 -29.67 21.84 0.92
N PRO A 293 -30.73 21.20 0.39
CA PRO A 293 -31.45 20.16 1.11
C PRO A 293 -30.57 18.94 1.37
N VAL A 294 -30.87 18.27 2.47
CA VAL A 294 -30.31 16.94 2.74
C VAL A 294 -30.93 15.97 1.74
N GLY A 295 -30.12 15.35 0.91
CA GLY A 295 -30.54 14.39 -0.10
C GLY A 295 -31.10 13.09 0.49
N PRO A 296 -31.53 12.15 -0.37
CA PRO A 296 -31.87 10.79 0.02
C PRO A 296 -30.67 10.07 0.64
N ASP A 297 -30.91 8.92 1.28
CA ASP A 297 -29.83 8.12 1.90
C ASP A 297 -28.84 7.65 0.81
N GLU A 298 -27.58 8.06 0.91
CA GLU A 298 -26.51 7.72 -0.02
C GLU A 298 -26.24 6.20 -0.11
N ASN A 299 -26.67 5.43 0.89
CA ASN A 299 -26.53 3.98 0.89
C ASN A 299 -27.59 3.28 0.01
N GLU A 300 -28.67 3.98 -0.32
CA GLU A 300 -29.71 3.49 -1.23
C GLU A 300 -29.36 3.89 -2.67
N ARG A 301 -28.78 2.97 -3.42
CA ARG A 301 -28.48 3.16 -4.85
C ARG A 301 -29.74 3.07 -5.70
N THR A 302 -30.51 4.14 -5.71
CA THR A 302 -31.70 4.28 -6.55
C THR A 302 -31.42 5.30 -7.66
N GLU A 303 -32.26 5.31 -8.69
CA GLU A 303 -32.20 6.30 -9.78
C GLU A 303 -32.43 7.73 -9.21
N GLU A 304 -33.28 7.86 -8.20
CA GLU A 304 -33.54 9.12 -7.49
C GLU A 304 -32.30 9.62 -6.75
N THR A 305 -31.55 8.73 -6.09
CA THR A 305 -30.30 9.06 -5.39
C THR A 305 -29.25 9.54 -6.38
N SER A 306 -29.07 8.84 -7.51
CA SER A 306 -28.12 9.26 -8.55
C SER A 306 -28.52 10.61 -9.16
N GLN A 307 -29.80 10.79 -9.50
CA GLN A 307 -30.30 12.06 -10.03
C GLN A 307 -30.03 13.23 -9.07
N PHE A 308 -30.29 13.03 -7.78
CA PHE A 308 -30.06 14.07 -6.79
C PHE A 308 -28.58 14.45 -6.66
N PHE A 309 -27.69 13.48 -6.45
CA PHE A 309 -26.28 13.77 -6.16
C PHE A 309 -25.47 14.15 -7.41
N GLU A 310 -25.83 13.64 -8.58
CA GLU A 310 -25.09 13.91 -9.83
C GLU A 310 -25.58 15.18 -10.54
N HIS A 311 -26.85 15.57 -10.36
CA HIS A 311 -27.43 16.67 -11.11
C HIS A 311 -28.07 17.76 -10.21
N ASP A 312 -29.00 17.39 -9.33
CA ASP A 312 -29.83 18.38 -8.63
C ASP A 312 -29.01 19.16 -7.58
N LEU A 313 -28.21 18.48 -6.79
CA LEU A 313 -27.37 19.10 -5.76
C LEU A 313 -26.31 20.04 -6.37
N PRO A 314 -25.53 19.63 -7.39
CA PRO A 314 -24.58 20.54 -8.05
C PRO A 314 -25.24 21.78 -8.63
N ALA A 315 -26.43 21.64 -9.27
CA ALA A 315 -27.16 22.76 -9.81
C ALA A 315 -27.64 23.75 -8.72
N GLN A 316 -28.12 23.23 -7.60
CA GLN A 316 -28.52 24.04 -6.44
C GLN A 316 -27.28 24.70 -5.79
N MET A 317 -26.19 24.00 -5.64
CA MET A 317 -24.96 24.57 -5.09
C MET A 317 -24.43 25.71 -5.94
N LEU A 318 -24.55 25.63 -7.27
CA LEU A 318 -24.16 26.70 -8.17
C LEU A 318 -24.97 27.98 -7.89
N GLN A 319 -26.30 27.84 -7.68
CA GLN A 319 -27.17 28.97 -7.36
C GLN A 319 -26.86 29.57 -5.96
N LEU A 320 -26.63 28.70 -4.96
CA LEU A 320 -26.28 29.12 -3.61
C LEU A 320 -24.94 29.83 -3.58
N ALA A 321 -23.93 29.29 -4.31
CA ALA A 321 -22.59 29.90 -4.41
C ALA A 321 -22.64 31.30 -4.99
N ALA A 322 -23.49 31.55 -6.01
CA ALA A 322 -23.67 32.88 -6.60
C ALA A 322 -24.20 33.92 -5.59
N GLY A 323 -25.01 33.47 -4.65
CA GLY A 323 -25.59 34.30 -3.59
C GLY A 323 -24.73 34.50 -2.33
N LEU A 324 -23.57 33.79 -2.23
CA LEU A 324 -22.74 33.88 -1.05
C LEU A 324 -22.13 35.28 -0.86
N PRO A 325 -22.17 35.83 0.37
CA PRO A 325 -21.42 37.03 0.71
C PRO A 325 -19.91 36.87 0.39
N GLU A 326 -19.26 37.96 0.03
CA GLU A 326 -17.83 37.92 -0.36
C GLU A 326 -16.94 37.27 0.71
N GLY A 327 -17.15 37.56 1.99
CA GLY A 327 -16.44 36.96 3.10
C GLY A 327 -16.73 35.46 3.35
N GLN A 328 -17.67 34.85 2.62
CA GLN A 328 -17.96 33.42 2.69
C GLN A 328 -17.49 32.64 1.45
N ARG A 329 -17.06 33.34 0.41
CA ARG A 329 -16.52 32.73 -0.82
C ARG A 329 -15.12 32.18 -0.58
N PHE A 330 -14.76 31.14 -1.31
CA PHE A 330 -13.41 30.60 -1.30
C PHE A 330 -12.55 31.27 -2.38
N ASP A 331 -11.30 31.56 -2.04
CA ASP A 331 -10.29 32.06 -3.00
C ASP A 331 -9.74 30.93 -3.84
N ALA A 332 -9.72 29.72 -3.27
CA ALA A 332 -9.25 28.51 -3.94
C ALA A 332 -10.02 27.26 -3.50
N ILE A 333 -10.17 26.34 -4.44
CA ILE A 333 -10.76 25.02 -4.21
C ILE A 333 -9.73 23.98 -4.60
N VAL A 334 -9.44 23.06 -3.70
CA VAL A 334 -8.60 21.88 -3.93
C VAL A 334 -9.49 20.65 -3.81
N ILE A 335 -9.52 19.84 -4.85
CA ILE A 335 -10.36 18.64 -4.92
C ILE A 335 -9.45 17.42 -4.96
N ASP A 336 -9.61 16.51 -4.01
CA ASP A 336 -8.95 15.21 -4.01
C ASP A 336 -9.92 14.14 -4.55
N GLU A 337 -9.39 13.19 -5.32
CA GLU A 337 -10.14 12.17 -6.04
C GLU A 337 -11.22 12.77 -6.97
N ALA A 338 -10.82 13.77 -7.75
CA ALA A 338 -11.74 14.51 -8.64
C ALA A 338 -12.49 13.63 -9.66
N GLN A 339 -11.97 12.44 -9.97
CA GLN A 339 -12.66 11.47 -10.84
C GLN A 339 -13.94 10.87 -10.24
N ASP A 340 -14.14 11.01 -8.92
CA ASP A 340 -15.36 10.53 -8.25
C ASP A 340 -16.55 11.50 -8.45
N PHE A 341 -16.28 12.68 -9.04
CA PHE A 341 -17.30 13.62 -9.45
C PHE A 341 -17.72 13.29 -10.89
N ALA A 342 -19.02 13.20 -11.14
CA ALA A 342 -19.54 12.97 -12.49
C ALA A 342 -19.12 14.08 -13.45
N ASP A 343 -18.89 13.73 -14.71
CA ASP A 343 -18.71 14.70 -15.80
C ASP A 343 -20.07 15.41 -16.03
N SER A 344 -20.20 16.63 -15.54
CA SER A 344 -21.37 17.49 -15.70
C SER A 344 -21.18 18.50 -16.84
#